data_9082f555dc095295e6e4d5ff1bda1222
#
_entry.id   9082f555dc095295e6e4d5ff1bda1222
#
_cell.length_a   1.000
_cell.length_b   1.000
_cell.length_c   1.000
_cell.angle_alpha   90.00
_cell.angle_beta   90.00
_cell.angle_gamma   90.00
#
_symmetry.space_group_name_H-M   'P 1'
#
loop_
_entity.id
_entity.type
_entity.pdbx_description
1 polymer ?
#
loop_
_entity_poly.entity_id
_entity_poly.type
_entity_poly.pdbx_seq_one_letter_code
_entity_poly.pdbx_strand_id
1 'polypeptide(L)'
;ATAPELAEHFEVSVRTIYRDIDTLSGAGIPIYAETGRNGGIYLMKGFVLDKAVLSDEEKQEILLAMQSLSIAQNNDEIIRKLSAIFNLNTDNWLEIDFSRWGTPHSDNKKFEQLKSAVIHQKCVKIAYASSYEEITERIIQPIKLLYKSMSWYLKAYCTLKQDYRIFKLTRIMNIEVLSEGFSNKEFPELEMTSKPVYKKIVLRFPKEVAYRAYDEFDITQVEIQTNGDLIVSTEMPEDAWLIGYLLTFGTQVDIIEPLYLKEVLAEQARKIYEKNKH
;
A
#
# COMPACT_ATOMS: atom_id res chain seq x y z
N ALA A 1 -25.07 22.15 29.95
CA ALA A 1 -25.07 23.56 29.47
C ALA A 1 -26.36 23.85 28.71
N THR A 2 -26.77 25.11 28.67
CA THR A 2 -27.91 25.53 27.85
C THR A 2 -27.46 25.87 26.43
N ALA A 3 -28.38 25.85 25.48
CA ALA A 3 -28.05 26.22 24.10
C ALA A 3 -27.57 27.69 23.96
N PRO A 4 -28.08 28.68 24.72
CA PRO A 4 -27.52 30.02 24.73
C PRO A 4 -26.07 30.08 25.26
N GLU A 5 -25.76 29.38 26.37
CA GLU A 5 -24.38 29.32 26.91
C GLU A 5 -23.39 28.71 25.91
N LEU A 6 -23.78 27.65 25.22
CA LEU A 6 -22.96 27.06 24.17
C LEU A 6 -22.79 27.98 22.96
N ALA A 7 -23.87 28.68 22.58
CA ALA A 7 -23.86 29.65 21.48
C ALA A 7 -22.87 30.79 21.77
N GLU A 8 -22.86 31.30 23.00
CA GLU A 8 -21.91 32.32 23.46
C GLU A 8 -20.48 31.78 23.50
N HIS A 9 -20.30 30.58 24.04
CA HIS A 9 -18.97 29.96 24.17
C HIS A 9 -18.30 29.68 22.82
N PHE A 10 -19.09 29.26 21.82
CA PHE A 10 -18.59 28.93 20.47
C PHE A 10 -18.74 30.07 19.46
N GLU A 11 -19.23 31.24 19.89
CA GLU A 11 -19.46 32.41 19.03
C GLU A 11 -20.37 32.12 17.81
N VAL A 12 -21.41 31.30 18.01
CA VAL A 12 -22.34 30.90 16.97
C VAL A 12 -23.80 31.20 17.36
N SER A 13 -24.74 31.06 16.43
CA SER A 13 -26.15 31.21 16.75
C SER A 13 -26.71 30.02 17.54
N VAL A 14 -27.71 30.26 18.39
CA VAL A 14 -28.44 29.18 19.10
C VAL A 14 -29.04 28.17 18.12
N ARG A 15 -29.43 28.59 16.92
CA ARG A 15 -29.92 27.73 15.83
C ARG A 15 -28.80 26.80 15.33
N THR A 16 -27.57 27.29 15.25
CA THR A 16 -26.39 26.46 14.88
C THR A 16 -26.17 25.39 15.92
N ILE A 17 -26.22 25.71 17.21
CA ILE A 17 -26.08 24.74 18.30
C ILE A 17 -27.11 23.60 18.17
N TYR A 18 -28.39 23.90 17.96
CA TYR A 18 -29.39 22.85 17.80
C TYR A 18 -29.15 21.98 16.57
N ARG A 19 -28.76 22.57 15.44
CA ARG A 19 -28.40 21.82 14.23
C ARG A 19 -27.20 20.89 14.47
N ASP A 20 -26.19 21.38 15.21
CA ASP A 20 -24.99 20.58 15.51
C ASP A 20 -25.34 19.45 16.49
N ILE A 21 -26.26 19.68 17.45
CA ILE A 21 -26.80 18.63 18.33
C ILE A 21 -27.54 17.56 17.53
N ASP A 22 -28.39 17.96 16.59
CA ASP A 22 -29.13 17.04 15.71
C ASP A 22 -28.15 16.22 14.88
N THR A 23 -27.06 16.82 14.37
CA THR A 23 -26.00 16.15 13.62
C THR A 23 -25.25 15.13 14.49
N LEU A 24 -24.88 15.52 15.71
CA LEU A 24 -24.19 14.63 16.67
C LEU A 24 -25.10 13.47 17.09
N SER A 25 -26.39 13.77 17.35
CA SER A 25 -27.37 12.72 17.67
C SER A 25 -27.59 11.77 16.49
N GLY A 26 -27.62 12.29 15.25
CA GLY A 26 -27.69 11.50 14.03
C GLY A 26 -26.43 10.64 13.79
N ALA A 27 -25.28 11.05 14.33
CA ALA A 27 -24.04 10.29 14.33
C ALA A 27 -23.95 9.26 15.48
N GLY A 28 -25.04 9.03 16.22
CA GLY A 28 -25.10 8.03 17.30
C GLY A 28 -24.57 8.50 18.66
N ILE A 29 -24.25 9.79 18.81
CA ILE A 29 -23.85 10.37 20.10
C ILE A 29 -25.13 10.60 20.91
N PRO A 30 -25.32 9.97 22.10
CA PRO A 30 -26.51 10.12 22.90
C PRO A 30 -26.54 11.45 23.65
N ILE A 31 -26.76 12.53 22.88
CA ILE A 31 -26.95 13.88 23.33
C ILE A 31 -28.44 14.21 23.23
N TYR A 32 -28.98 14.84 24.24
CA TYR A 32 -30.40 15.23 24.26
C TYR A 32 -30.60 16.61 24.88
N ALA A 33 -31.66 17.29 24.47
CA ALA A 33 -32.04 18.56 25.02
C ALA A 33 -33.28 18.39 25.89
N GLU A 34 -33.23 18.89 27.13
CA GLU A 34 -34.41 19.02 28.00
C GLU A 34 -34.94 20.45 27.97
N THR A 35 -36.25 20.58 27.81
CA THR A 35 -36.95 21.87 27.84
C THR A 35 -37.47 22.17 29.26
N GLY A 36 -37.49 23.45 29.66
CA GLY A 36 -38.04 23.88 30.93
C GLY A 36 -37.09 24.76 31.73
N ARG A 37 -37.55 25.16 32.99
CA ARG A 37 -36.82 26.11 33.83
C ARG A 37 -35.42 25.67 34.24
N ASN A 38 -35.16 24.35 34.22
CA ASN A 38 -33.83 23.72 34.44
C ASN A 38 -33.39 22.92 33.23
N GLY A 39 -33.92 23.25 32.06
CA GLY A 39 -33.54 22.56 30.82
C GLY A 39 -32.11 22.86 30.39
N GLY A 40 -31.59 22.00 29.52
CA GLY A 40 -30.26 22.12 28.98
C GLY A 40 -29.94 21.00 28.00
N ILE A 41 -28.70 21.01 27.53
CA ILE A 41 -28.15 19.98 26.63
C ILE A 41 -27.30 19.09 27.48
N TYR A 42 -27.57 17.80 27.43
CA TYR A 42 -26.95 16.78 28.27
C TYR A 42 -26.45 15.61 27.42
N LEU A 43 -25.34 15.02 27.87
CA LEU A 43 -24.92 13.69 27.42
C LEU A 43 -25.49 12.64 28.40
N MET A 44 -25.91 11.50 27.89
CA MET A 44 -26.42 10.38 28.68
C MET A 44 -25.37 9.96 29.74
N LYS A 45 -25.78 9.77 30.97
CA LYS A 45 -24.87 9.36 32.07
C LYS A 45 -24.20 8.03 31.74
N GLY A 46 -22.89 7.98 31.84
CA GLY A 46 -22.08 6.80 31.51
C GLY A 46 -21.72 6.69 30.05
N PHE A 47 -22.06 7.71 29.22
CA PHE A 47 -21.57 7.81 27.87
C PHE A 47 -20.08 8.11 27.89
N VAL A 48 -19.31 7.20 27.29
CA VAL A 48 -17.91 7.40 26.95
C VAL A 48 -17.91 7.46 25.42
N LEU A 49 -17.30 8.50 24.85
CA LEU A 49 -17.33 8.80 23.42
C LEU A 49 -16.89 7.56 22.57
N ASP A 50 -16.05 6.71 23.17
CA ASP A 50 -15.53 5.53 22.51
C ASP A 50 -16.56 4.38 22.38
N LYS A 51 -17.65 4.38 23.13
CA LYS A 51 -18.68 3.33 23.04
C LYS A 51 -19.80 3.59 22.05
N ALA A 52 -19.95 4.84 21.57
CA ALA A 52 -21.09 5.20 20.72
C ALA A 52 -20.68 5.53 19.28
N VAL A 53 -19.41 5.80 19.02
CA VAL A 53 -18.92 6.20 17.68
C VAL A 53 -18.41 5.02 16.88
N LEU A 54 -17.93 3.97 17.54
CA LEU A 54 -17.37 2.79 16.86
C LEU A 54 -17.95 1.52 17.46
N SER A 55 -18.44 0.62 16.62
CA SER A 55 -18.81 -0.75 17.04
C SER A 55 -17.56 -1.55 17.48
N ASP A 56 -17.77 -2.66 18.16
CA ASP A 56 -16.65 -3.50 18.58
C ASP A 56 -15.93 -4.12 17.36
N GLU A 57 -16.66 -4.40 16.29
CA GLU A 57 -16.12 -4.83 15.01
C GLU A 57 -15.25 -3.76 14.37
N GLU A 58 -15.73 -2.51 14.31
CA GLU A 58 -14.95 -1.38 13.75
C GLU A 58 -13.69 -1.10 14.55
N LYS A 59 -13.74 -1.21 15.88
CA LYS A 59 -12.56 -1.08 16.74
C LYS A 59 -11.55 -2.21 16.48
N GLN A 60 -12.03 -3.45 16.31
CA GLN A 60 -11.18 -4.58 15.94
C GLN A 60 -10.52 -4.37 14.58
N GLU A 61 -11.27 -3.90 13.58
CA GLU A 61 -10.71 -3.57 12.26
C GLU A 61 -9.64 -2.49 12.32
N ILE A 62 -9.83 -1.44 13.13
CA ILE A 62 -8.82 -0.39 13.34
C ILE A 62 -7.56 -0.98 13.97
N LEU A 63 -7.70 -1.79 15.03
CA LEU A 63 -6.56 -2.42 15.68
C LEU A 63 -5.82 -3.36 14.72
N LEU A 64 -6.55 -4.14 13.93
CA LEU A 64 -6.00 -5.02 12.91
C LEU A 64 -5.23 -4.23 11.83
N ALA A 65 -5.81 -3.15 11.33
CA ALA A 65 -5.14 -2.27 10.37
C ALA A 65 -3.85 -1.67 10.96
N MET A 66 -3.88 -1.26 12.23
CA MET A 66 -2.70 -0.74 12.93
C MET A 66 -1.64 -1.83 13.14
N GLN A 67 -2.03 -3.05 13.49
CA GLN A 67 -1.11 -4.20 13.59
C GLN A 67 -0.46 -4.52 12.24
N SER A 68 -1.24 -4.53 11.16
CA SER A 68 -0.76 -4.76 9.80
C SER A 68 0.31 -3.72 9.37
N LEU A 69 0.22 -2.49 9.87
CA LEU A 69 1.17 -1.41 9.62
C LEU A 69 2.33 -1.36 10.62
N SER A 70 2.23 -2.03 11.77
CA SER A 70 3.20 -1.92 12.87
C SER A 70 4.58 -2.43 12.51
N ILE A 71 4.66 -3.41 11.63
CA ILE A 71 5.91 -4.01 11.16
C ILE A 71 6.76 -3.00 10.38
N ALA A 72 6.10 -2.06 9.70
CA ALA A 72 6.79 -0.95 9.04
C ALA A 72 7.15 0.22 9.97
N GLN A 73 6.56 0.31 11.19
CA GLN A 73 6.55 1.55 11.96
C GLN A 73 6.78 1.42 13.47
N ASN A 74 7.06 0.25 14.01
CA ASN A 74 7.24 0.08 15.47
C ASN A 74 6.10 0.74 16.30
N ASN A 75 4.84 0.51 15.91
CA ASN A 75 3.65 1.15 16.49
C ASN A 75 3.11 0.44 17.74
N ASP A 76 3.88 -0.45 18.37
CA ASP A 76 3.45 -1.28 19.50
C ASP A 76 2.91 -0.46 20.68
N GLU A 77 3.46 0.74 20.90
CA GLU A 77 2.98 1.63 21.95
C GLU A 77 1.60 2.21 21.61
N ILE A 78 1.37 2.58 20.36
CA ILE A 78 0.09 3.13 19.90
C ILE A 78 -0.98 2.05 19.94
N ILE A 79 -0.65 0.84 19.47
CA ILE A 79 -1.56 -0.33 19.50
C ILE A 79 -1.95 -0.64 20.94
N ARG A 80 -0.99 -0.70 21.87
CA ARG A 80 -1.29 -0.91 23.30
C ARG A 80 -2.19 0.18 23.89
N LYS A 81 -1.96 1.44 23.55
CA LYS A 81 -2.82 2.55 23.99
C LYS A 81 -4.23 2.43 23.43
N LEU A 82 -4.37 2.15 22.13
CA LEU A 82 -5.69 1.97 21.49
C LEU A 82 -6.42 0.74 22.04
N SER A 83 -5.73 -0.39 22.22
CA SER A 83 -6.31 -1.59 22.84
C SER A 83 -6.85 -1.31 24.24
N ALA A 84 -6.09 -0.56 25.05
CA ALA A 84 -6.55 -0.14 26.38
C ALA A 84 -7.77 0.80 26.31
N ILE A 85 -7.79 1.77 25.39
CA ILE A 85 -8.91 2.69 25.18
C ILE A 85 -10.15 1.92 24.72
N PHE A 86 -10.00 1.02 23.77
CA PHE A 86 -11.10 0.22 23.23
C PHE A 86 -11.55 -0.92 24.15
N ASN A 87 -10.74 -1.20 25.20
CA ASN A 87 -10.95 -2.33 26.13
C ASN A 87 -11.08 -3.66 25.36
N LEU A 88 -10.28 -3.84 24.33
CA LEU A 88 -10.20 -5.05 23.53
C LEU A 88 -8.86 -5.74 23.74
N ASN A 89 -8.89 -7.05 23.92
CA ASN A 89 -7.69 -7.87 23.84
C ASN A 89 -7.34 -8.04 22.35
N THR A 90 -6.13 -7.66 21.99
CA THR A 90 -5.60 -7.96 20.66
C THR A 90 -5.11 -9.41 20.65
N ASP A 91 -5.95 -10.31 20.23
CA ASP A 91 -5.49 -11.65 19.83
C ASP A 91 -4.63 -11.44 18.57
N ASN A 92 -3.34 -11.77 18.67
CA ASN A 92 -2.38 -11.60 17.58
C ASN A 92 -2.56 -12.76 16.56
N TRP A 93 -3.69 -12.76 15.86
CA TRP A 93 -4.03 -13.79 14.86
C TRP A 93 -3.55 -13.42 13.44
N LEU A 94 -3.05 -12.18 13.23
CA LEU A 94 -2.50 -11.71 11.95
C LEU A 94 -1.11 -11.15 12.17
N GLU A 95 -0.15 -11.70 11.43
CA GLU A 95 1.21 -11.17 11.29
C GLU A 95 1.47 -10.88 9.81
N ILE A 96 1.90 -9.67 9.49
CA ILE A 96 2.27 -9.27 8.12
C ILE A 96 3.74 -8.88 8.14
N ASP A 97 4.57 -9.61 7.43
CA ASP A 97 5.98 -9.31 7.27
C ASP A 97 6.26 -8.69 5.88
N PHE A 98 6.59 -7.41 5.86
CA PHE A 98 7.02 -6.70 4.65
C PHE A 98 8.53 -6.78 4.43
N SER A 99 9.26 -7.50 5.27
CA SER A 99 10.70 -7.67 5.09
C SER A 99 11.01 -8.51 3.84
N ARG A 100 12.23 -8.41 3.38
CA ARG A 100 12.75 -9.27 2.32
C ARG A 100 13.68 -10.28 2.94
N TRP A 101 13.63 -11.50 2.45
CA TRP A 101 14.60 -12.51 2.81
C TRP A 101 16.03 -11.97 2.63
N GLY A 102 16.80 -11.95 3.73
CA GLY A 102 18.22 -11.58 3.72
C GLY A 102 18.55 -10.08 3.69
N THR A 103 17.56 -9.17 3.83
CA THR A 103 17.83 -7.72 3.90
C THR A 103 17.76 -7.21 5.35
N PRO A 104 18.78 -6.49 5.83
CA PRO A 104 18.71 -5.82 7.13
C PRO A 104 17.73 -4.64 7.11
N HIS A 105 17.31 -4.18 8.29
CA HIS A 105 16.34 -3.10 8.54
C HIS A 105 16.65 -1.71 7.92
N SER A 106 17.57 -1.60 6.97
CA SER A 106 17.94 -0.32 6.33
C SER A 106 16.78 0.32 5.56
N ASP A 107 15.82 -0.48 5.09
CA ASP A 107 14.67 0.02 4.33
C ASP A 107 13.67 0.76 5.22
N ASN A 108 13.58 0.45 6.52
CA ASN A 108 12.70 1.14 7.46
C ASN A 108 13.09 2.62 7.62
N LYS A 109 14.39 2.94 7.69
CA LYS A 109 14.84 4.33 7.83
C LYS A 109 14.48 5.16 6.59
N LYS A 110 14.66 4.60 5.40
CA LYS A 110 14.29 5.27 4.14
C LYS A 110 12.77 5.49 4.06
N PHE A 111 12.01 4.49 4.45
CA PHE A 111 10.55 4.57 4.48
C PHE A 111 10.08 5.69 5.42
N GLU A 112 10.59 5.76 6.65
CA GLU A 112 10.21 6.79 7.63
C GLU A 112 10.60 8.20 7.16
N GLN A 113 11.78 8.38 6.57
CA GLN A 113 12.19 9.66 6.00
C GLN A 113 11.24 10.10 4.88
N LEU A 114 10.88 9.21 3.97
CA LEU A 114 9.98 9.52 2.85
C LEU A 114 8.56 9.74 3.32
N LYS A 115 8.07 8.97 4.29
CA LYS A 115 6.77 9.16 4.94
C LYS A 115 6.68 10.55 5.58
N SER A 116 7.69 10.93 6.36
CA SER A 116 7.76 12.25 6.97
C SER A 116 7.76 13.36 5.90
N ALA A 117 8.52 13.19 4.82
CA ALA A 117 8.58 14.14 3.73
C ALA A 117 7.23 14.29 2.99
N VAL A 118 6.49 13.19 2.80
CA VAL A 118 5.12 13.22 2.24
C VAL A 118 4.17 13.98 3.16
N ILE A 119 4.15 13.63 4.46
CA ILE A 119 3.23 14.24 5.44
C ILE A 119 3.49 15.74 5.60
N HIS A 120 4.77 16.15 5.66
CA HIS A 120 5.15 17.55 5.86
C HIS A 120 5.40 18.32 4.56
N GLN A 121 5.09 17.72 3.41
CA GLN A 121 5.23 18.32 2.07
C GLN A 121 6.63 18.92 1.83
N LYS A 122 7.67 18.16 2.16
CA LYS A 122 9.07 18.57 1.98
C LYS A 122 9.67 17.99 0.71
N CYS A 123 10.39 18.81 -0.04
CA CYS A 123 11.20 18.34 -1.15
C CYS A 123 12.29 17.40 -0.68
N VAL A 124 12.63 16.43 -1.51
CA VAL A 124 13.65 15.43 -1.20
C VAL A 124 14.64 15.32 -2.34
N LYS A 125 15.93 15.39 -2.03
CA LYS A 125 17.01 15.04 -2.95
C LYS A 125 17.30 13.55 -2.81
N ILE A 126 17.25 12.82 -3.92
CA ILE A 126 17.55 11.39 -3.97
C ILE A 126 18.68 11.10 -4.96
N ALA A 127 19.53 10.11 -4.61
CA ALA A 127 20.37 9.41 -5.56
C ALA A 127 19.63 8.14 -5.99
N TYR A 128 19.29 8.02 -7.28
CA TYR A 128 18.45 6.96 -7.82
C TYR A 128 19.16 6.13 -8.88
N ALA A 129 19.23 4.80 -8.65
CA ALA A 129 19.74 3.85 -9.63
C ALA A 129 18.67 3.59 -10.71
N SER A 130 18.89 4.07 -11.91
CA SER A 130 18.00 3.83 -13.06
C SER A 130 18.18 2.41 -13.60
N SER A 131 17.23 1.97 -14.45
CA SER A 131 17.34 0.67 -15.14
C SER A 131 18.49 0.63 -16.18
N TYR A 132 19.10 1.78 -16.47
CA TYR A 132 20.17 1.94 -17.44
C TYR A 132 21.56 2.16 -16.78
N GLU A 133 21.74 1.61 -15.57
CA GLU A 133 23.01 1.60 -14.81
C GLU A 133 23.55 2.98 -14.37
N GLU A 134 22.84 4.07 -14.59
CA GLU A 134 23.27 5.39 -14.15
C GLU A 134 22.63 5.75 -12.80
N ILE A 135 23.46 6.12 -11.83
CA ILE A 135 23.01 6.77 -10.61
C ILE A 135 22.81 8.25 -10.91
N THR A 136 21.58 8.72 -10.77
CA THR A 136 21.24 10.12 -11.03
C THR A 136 20.76 10.80 -9.75
N GLU A 137 21.25 12.02 -9.50
CA GLU A 137 20.71 12.87 -8.45
C GLU A 137 19.47 13.59 -8.95
N ARG A 138 18.42 13.59 -8.12
CA ARG A 138 17.13 14.20 -8.46
C ARG A 138 16.54 14.89 -7.25
N ILE A 139 15.95 16.06 -7.47
CA ILE A 139 15.04 16.68 -6.50
C ILE A 139 13.62 16.27 -6.87
N ILE A 140 12.90 15.76 -5.91
CA ILE A 140 11.53 15.28 -6.08
C ILE A 140 10.62 15.89 -5.04
N GLN A 141 9.34 16.00 -5.38
CA GLN A 141 8.24 16.38 -4.50
C GLN A 141 7.45 15.10 -4.20
N PRO A 142 7.65 14.47 -3.05
CA PRO A 142 7.02 13.19 -2.71
C PRO A 142 5.54 13.39 -2.44
N ILE A 143 4.68 12.56 -3.06
CA ILE A 143 3.22 12.72 -2.99
C ILE A 143 2.59 11.57 -2.22
N LYS A 144 2.96 10.32 -2.53
CA LYS A 144 2.32 9.13 -1.94
C LYS A 144 3.25 7.92 -1.95
N LEU A 145 3.29 7.19 -0.85
CA LEU A 145 3.87 5.86 -0.80
C LEU A 145 2.87 4.82 -1.31
N LEU A 146 3.35 3.88 -2.09
CA LEU A 146 2.56 2.79 -2.68
C LEU A 146 3.26 1.46 -2.42
N TYR A 147 2.55 0.51 -1.81
CA TYR A 147 2.97 -0.89 -1.76
C TYR A 147 2.31 -1.67 -2.88
N LYS A 148 3.09 -2.29 -3.73
CA LYS A 148 2.61 -3.08 -4.87
C LYS A 148 3.62 -4.17 -5.22
N SER A 149 3.14 -5.38 -5.52
CA SER A 149 3.98 -6.50 -5.95
C SER A 149 5.20 -6.68 -5.04
N MET A 150 4.94 -6.82 -3.73
CA MET A 150 5.93 -7.05 -2.66
C MET A 150 7.06 -6.00 -2.62
N SER A 151 6.76 -4.77 -3.05
CA SER A 151 7.75 -3.69 -3.09
C SER A 151 7.11 -2.34 -2.78
N TRP A 152 7.87 -1.49 -2.08
CA TRP A 152 7.49 -0.11 -1.85
C TRP A 152 7.91 0.79 -2.99
N TYR A 153 7.04 1.70 -3.37
CA TYR A 153 7.24 2.72 -4.38
C TYR A 153 6.87 4.09 -3.82
N LEU A 154 7.51 5.13 -4.35
CA LEU A 154 7.19 6.52 -4.09
C LEU A 154 6.63 7.15 -5.37
N LYS A 155 5.40 7.63 -5.32
CA LYS A 155 4.81 8.50 -6.34
C LYS A 155 5.28 9.92 -6.06
N ALA A 156 5.94 10.58 -7.00
CA ALA A 156 6.50 11.91 -6.82
C ALA A 156 6.53 12.70 -8.13
N TYR A 157 6.55 14.03 -8.03
CA TYR A 157 6.90 14.90 -9.14
C TYR A 157 8.41 15.10 -9.17
N CYS A 158 9.04 14.83 -10.31
CA CYS A 158 10.47 15.00 -10.53
C CYS A 158 10.78 16.37 -11.15
N THR A 159 11.45 17.25 -10.42
CA THR A 159 11.75 18.61 -10.90
C THR A 159 12.69 18.61 -12.09
N LEU A 160 13.65 17.67 -12.12
CA LEU A 160 14.61 17.53 -13.23
C LEU A 160 13.94 17.16 -14.56
N LYS A 161 12.92 16.31 -14.51
CA LYS A 161 12.20 15.83 -15.70
C LYS A 161 10.89 16.56 -15.93
N GLN A 162 10.49 17.44 -15.00
CA GLN A 162 9.23 18.18 -15.01
C GLN A 162 8.01 17.25 -15.23
N ASP A 163 8.03 16.06 -14.58
CA ASP A 163 7.07 15.02 -14.83
C ASP A 163 6.82 14.18 -13.58
N TYR A 164 5.62 13.55 -13.50
CA TYR A 164 5.27 12.63 -12.44
C TYR A 164 5.92 11.26 -12.67
N ARG A 165 6.52 10.72 -11.63
CA ARG A 165 7.27 9.46 -11.70
C ARG A 165 7.04 8.58 -10.48
N ILE A 166 7.23 7.29 -10.70
CA ILE A 166 7.18 6.28 -9.65
C ILE A 166 8.60 5.77 -9.42
N PHE A 167 9.08 5.91 -8.19
CA PHE A 167 10.42 5.49 -7.77
C PHE A 167 10.32 4.25 -6.89
N LYS A 168 11.01 3.16 -7.23
CA LYS A 168 11.10 1.98 -6.35
C LYS A 168 12.05 2.29 -5.20
N LEU A 169 11.61 2.11 -3.94
CA LEU A 169 12.39 2.51 -2.76
C LEU A 169 13.75 1.81 -2.70
N THR A 170 13.81 0.55 -3.12
CA THR A 170 15.08 -0.22 -3.15
C THR A 170 16.12 0.30 -4.12
N ARG A 171 15.73 1.14 -5.09
CA ARG A 171 16.62 1.80 -6.04
C ARG A 171 17.07 3.20 -5.58
N ILE A 172 16.54 3.67 -4.46
CA ILE A 172 16.96 4.93 -3.84
C ILE A 172 18.21 4.63 -2.99
N MET A 173 19.35 5.14 -3.41
CA MET A 173 20.64 4.91 -2.74
C MET A 173 20.83 5.84 -1.56
N ASN A 174 20.47 7.13 -1.73
CA ASN A 174 20.58 8.16 -0.70
C ASN A 174 19.34 9.04 -0.68
N ILE A 175 19.03 9.59 0.50
CA ILE A 175 17.90 10.48 0.75
C ILE A 175 18.37 11.64 1.60
N GLU A 176 18.07 12.85 1.14
CA GLU A 176 18.24 14.10 1.87
C GLU A 176 16.92 14.87 1.84
N VAL A 177 16.31 15.08 3.00
CA VAL A 177 15.08 15.87 3.13
C VAL A 177 15.48 17.34 3.17
N LEU A 178 14.97 18.13 2.23
CA LEU A 178 15.29 19.54 2.10
C LEU A 178 14.39 20.40 3.00
N SER A 179 14.86 21.60 3.34
CA SER A 179 14.02 22.58 4.05
C SER A 179 12.87 23.12 3.21
N GLU A 180 13.04 23.09 1.88
CA GLU A 180 12.06 23.56 0.90
C GLU A 180 10.79 22.72 0.95
N GLY A 181 9.64 23.40 0.99
CA GLY A 181 8.32 22.78 0.89
C GLY A 181 7.77 22.89 -0.53
N PHE A 182 6.70 22.17 -0.82
CA PHE A 182 5.94 22.26 -2.06
C PHE A 182 4.43 22.28 -1.77
N SER A 183 3.65 22.83 -2.69
CA SER A 183 2.18 22.78 -2.59
C SER A 183 1.67 21.37 -2.82
N ASN A 184 0.65 20.98 -2.06
CA ASN A 184 0.02 19.67 -2.24
C ASN A 184 -0.41 19.47 -3.70
N LYS A 185 0.01 18.36 -4.28
CA LYS A 185 -0.33 17.95 -5.66
C LYS A 185 -0.95 16.57 -5.60
N GLU A 186 -2.00 16.38 -6.36
CA GLU A 186 -2.49 15.03 -6.61
C GLU A 186 -1.59 14.37 -7.65
N PHE A 187 -1.28 13.10 -7.40
CA PHE A 187 -0.60 12.30 -8.41
C PHE A 187 -1.64 11.92 -9.45
N PRO A 188 -1.48 12.34 -10.72
CA PRO A 188 -2.46 12.01 -11.74
C PRO A 188 -2.59 10.49 -11.86
N GLU A 189 -3.79 10.03 -12.14
CA GLU A 189 -3.94 8.67 -12.66
C GLU A 189 -3.15 8.65 -13.98
N LEU A 190 -1.97 8.05 -13.92
CA LEU A 190 -1.19 7.88 -15.14
C LEU A 190 -2.02 6.96 -16.04
N GLU A 191 -2.73 7.54 -16.97
CA GLU A 191 -3.09 6.80 -18.17
C GLU A 191 -1.75 6.33 -18.74
N MET A 192 -1.53 5.02 -18.69
CA MET A 192 -0.33 4.45 -19.31
C MET A 192 -0.36 4.88 -20.77
N THR A 193 0.47 5.84 -21.11
CA THR A 193 0.56 6.43 -22.47
C THR A 193 0.90 5.41 -23.56
N SER A 194 1.33 4.23 -23.16
CA SER A 194 1.28 2.99 -23.94
C SER A 194 0.76 1.90 -23.03
N LYS A 195 -0.47 1.47 -23.23
CA LYS A 195 -0.91 0.20 -22.63
C LYS A 195 0.08 -0.86 -23.11
N PRO A 196 0.77 -1.58 -22.20
CA PRO A 196 1.60 -2.68 -22.65
C PRO A 196 0.74 -3.60 -23.53
N VAL A 197 1.28 -4.02 -24.65
CA VAL A 197 0.62 -5.01 -25.47
C VAL A 197 0.62 -6.30 -24.67
N TYR A 198 -0.55 -6.68 -24.18
CA TYR A 198 -0.72 -7.96 -23.51
C TYR A 198 -0.84 -9.05 -24.56
N LYS A 199 -0.11 -10.13 -24.35
CA LYS A 199 -0.21 -11.34 -25.17
C LYS A 199 -0.70 -12.50 -24.33
N LYS A 200 -1.54 -13.32 -24.96
CA LYS A 200 -1.91 -14.61 -24.38
C LYS A 200 -0.68 -15.50 -24.35
N ILE A 201 -0.43 -16.07 -23.18
CA ILE A 201 0.66 -17.00 -22.91
C ILE A 201 0.05 -18.26 -22.32
N VAL A 202 0.45 -19.40 -22.86
CA VAL A 202 0.05 -20.71 -22.36
C VAL A 202 1.28 -21.45 -21.91
N LEU A 203 1.29 -21.83 -20.63
CA LEU A 203 2.38 -22.51 -19.97
C LEU A 203 1.92 -23.90 -19.50
N ARG A 204 2.82 -24.90 -19.55
CA ARG A 204 2.60 -26.19 -18.92
C ARG A 204 3.56 -26.34 -17.73
N PHE A 205 3.00 -26.68 -16.60
CA PHE A 205 3.73 -27.05 -15.37
C PHE A 205 3.54 -28.54 -15.15
N PRO A 206 4.63 -29.34 -15.11
CA PRO A 206 4.58 -30.73 -14.66
C PRO A 206 3.98 -30.82 -13.25
N LYS A 207 3.29 -31.92 -12.97
CA LYS A 207 2.62 -32.14 -11.65
C LYS A 207 3.57 -32.01 -10.46
N GLU A 208 4.84 -32.32 -10.62
CA GLU A 208 5.87 -32.24 -9.57
C GLU A 208 6.13 -30.80 -9.11
N VAL A 209 5.80 -29.81 -9.93
CA VAL A 209 5.98 -28.39 -9.68
C VAL A 209 4.67 -27.60 -9.74
N ALA A 210 3.54 -28.29 -9.62
CA ALA A 210 2.19 -27.69 -9.69
C ALA A 210 2.00 -26.56 -8.68
N TYR A 211 2.63 -26.63 -7.49
CA TYR A 211 2.57 -25.57 -6.48
C TYR A 211 3.01 -24.21 -7.04
N ARG A 212 4.00 -24.16 -7.95
CA ARG A 212 4.45 -22.91 -8.56
C ARG A 212 3.38 -22.23 -9.42
N ALA A 213 2.55 -23.04 -10.10
CA ALA A 213 1.43 -22.49 -10.85
C ALA A 213 0.38 -21.86 -9.93
N TYR A 214 0.09 -22.50 -8.78
CA TYR A 214 -0.86 -21.95 -7.80
C TYR A 214 -0.33 -20.74 -7.04
N ASP A 215 0.98 -20.63 -6.81
CA ASP A 215 1.60 -19.49 -6.14
C ASP A 215 1.63 -18.24 -7.03
N GLU A 216 1.69 -18.42 -8.36
CA GLU A 216 1.93 -17.31 -9.30
C GLU A 216 0.69 -16.90 -10.09
N PHE A 217 -0.32 -17.79 -10.23
CA PHE A 217 -1.47 -17.57 -11.11
C PHE A 217 -2.79 -17.78 -10.37
N ASP A 218 -3.81 -17.04 -10.79
CA ASP A 218 -5.16 -17.23 -10.29
C ASP A 218 -5.69 -18.61 -10.67
N ILE A 219 -6.41 -19.27 -9.74
CA ILE A 219 -6.96 -20.60 -9.96
C ILE A 219 -7.85 -20.70 -11.21
N THR A 220 -8.50 -19.60 -11.59
CA THR A 220 -9.34 -19.51 -12.80
C THR A 220 -8.55 -19.57 -14.10
N GLN A 221 -7.23 -19.37 -14.04
CA GLN A 221 -6.31 -19.45 -15.18
C GLN A 221 -5.66 -20.83 -15.30
N VAL A 222 -5.90 -21.72 -14.35
CA VAL A 222 -5.24 -23.03 -14.22
C VAL A 222 -6.20 -24.15 -14.60
N GLU A 223 -5.82 -25.00 -15.54
CA GLU A 223 -6.53 -26.20 -15.94
C GLU A 223 -5.70 -27.43 -15.61
N ILE A 224 -6.31 -28.38 -14.87
CA ILE A 224 -5.66 -29.64 -14.49
C ILE A 224 -5.87 -30.68 -15.59
N GLN A 225 -4.78 -31.23 -16.09
CA GLN A 225 -4.79 -32.27 -17.11
C GLN A 225 -4.94 -33.67 -16.50
N THR A 226 -5.35 -34.64 -17.31
CA THR A 226 -5.60 -36.04 -16.87
C THR A 226 -4.35 -36.72 -16.31
N ASN A 227 -3.17 -36.31 -16.71
CA ASN A 227 -1.87 -36.80 -16.21
C ASN A 227 -1.40 -36.07 -14.94
N GLY A 228 -2.15 -35.08 -14.46
CA GLY A 228 -1.83 -34.24 -13.30
C GLY A 228 -1.00 -32.99 -13.63
N ASP A 229 -0.55 -32.79 -14.88
CA ASP A 229 0.07 -31.54 -15.29
C ASP A 229 -0.93 -30.38 -15.25
N LEU A 230 -0.43 -29.16 -15.12
CA LEU A 230 -1.26 -27.95 -15.16
C LEU A 230 -0.99 -27.16 -16.43
N ILE A 231 -2.06 -26.71 -17.06
CA ILE A 231 -2.02 -25.73 -18.14
C ILE A 231 -2.49 -24.40 -17.60
N VAL A 232 -1.63 -23.39 -17.70
CA VAL A 232 -1.93 -22.02 -17.29
C VAL A 232 -2.12 -21.17 -18.53
N SER A 233 -3.29 -20.51 -18.66
CA SER A 233 -3.58 -19.55 -19.71
C SER A 233 -3.72 -18.16 -19.12
N THR A 234 -2.81 -17.26 -19.44
CA THR A 234 -2.77 -15.90 -18.88
C THR A 234 -2.42 -14.86 -19.94
N GLU A 235 -2.65 -13.59 -19.65
CA GLU A 235 -2.20 -12.46 -20.45
C GLU A 235 -1.08 -11.71 -19.75
N MET A 236 0.04 -11.51 -20.42
CA MET A 236 1.21 -10.83 -19.86
C MET A 236 1.74 -9.75 -20.80
N PRO A 237 2.36 -8.67 -20.28
CA PRO A 237 2.99 -7.66 -21.11
C PRO A 237 4.18 -8.25 -21.86
N GLU A 238 4.24 -7.98 -23.17
CA GLU A 238 5.37 -8.42 -23.99
C GLU A 238 6.53 -7.43 -23.91
N ASP A 239 7.33 -7.58 -22.86
CA ASP A 239 8.50 -6.75 -22.62
C ASP A 239 9.69 -7.55 -22.04
N ALA A 240 10.78 -6.86 -21.74
CA ALA A 240 11.97 -7.49 -21.16
C ALA A 240 11.73 -8.14 -19.79
N TRP A 241 10.69 -7.69 -19.07
CA TRP A 241 10.31 -8.28 -17.78
C TRP A 241 9.79 -9.71 -17.96
N LEU A 242 8.97 -9.94 -19.01
CA LEU A 242 8.40 -11.25 -19.29
C LEU A 242 9.48 -12.33 -19.45
N ILE A 243 10.53 -12.02 -20.20
CA ILE A 243 11.63 -12.97 -20.41
C ILE A 243 12.34 -13.29 -19.09
N GLY A 244 12.64 -12.25 -18.29
CA GLY A 244 13.23 -12.42 -16.96
C GLY A 244 12.34 -13.25 -16.04
N TYR A 245 11.04 -13.01 -16.05
CA TYR A 245 10.04 -13.74 -15.27
C TYR A 245 9.99 -15.23 -15.67
N LEU A 246 9.87 -15.52 -16.96
CA LEU A 246 9.86 -16.92 -17.44
C LEU A 246 11.16 -17.67 -17.10
N LEU A 247 12.30 -17.00 -17.14
CA LEU A 247 13.59 -17.60 -16.73
C LEU A 247 13.63 -17.95 -15.23
N THR A 248 12.80 -17.32 -14.37
CA THR A 248 12.74 -17.71 -12.94
C THR A 248 12.21 -19.11 -12.71
N PHE A 249 11.46 -19.66 -13.66
CA PHE A 249 11.00 -21.06 -13.61
C PHE A 249 12.08 -22.06 -13.99
N GLY A 250 13.17 -21.61 -14.59
CA GLY A 250 14.26 -22.49 -15.05
C GLY A 250 13.77 -23.54 -16.04
N THR A 251 14.00 -24.82 -15.72
CA THR A 251 13.57 -25.97 -16.53
C THR A 251 12.21 -26.53 -16.10
N GLN A 252 11.51 -25.87 -15.19
CA GLN A 252 10.28 -26.38 -14.57
C GLN A 252 9.00 -25.99 -15.32
N VAL A 253 9.09 -25.24 -16.41
CA VAL A 253 7.95 -24.81 -17.20
C VAL A 253 8.20 -25.02 -18.68
N ASP A 254 7.17 -25.48 -19.38
CA ASP A 254 7.17 -25.51 -20.83
C ASP A 254 6.24 -24.40 -21.36
N ILE A 255 6.73 -23.64 -22.33
CA ILE A 255 5.88 -22.68 -23.06
C ILE A 255 5.12 -23.45 -24.13
N ILE A 256 3.79 -23.38 -24.13
CA ILE A 256 2.96 -23.94 -25.21
C ILE A 256 2.71 -22.87 -26.28
N GLU A 257 2.33 -21.68 -25.85
CA GLU A 257 2.06 -20.52 -26.72
C GLU A 257 2.59 -19.24 -26.10
N PRO A 258 3.08 -18.29 -26.89
CA PRO A 258 3.44 -18.40 -28.30
C PRO A 258 4.81 -19.09 -28.49
N LEU A 259 4.94 -19.82 -29.58
CA LEU A 259 6.14 -20.66 -29.83
C LEU A 259 7.46 -19.87 -29.90
N TYR A 260 7.43 -18.61 -30.42
CA TYR A 260 8.66 -17.81 -30.53
C TYR A 260 9.33 -17.54 -29.17
N LEU A 261 8.57 -17.54 -28.06
CA LEU A 261 9.15 -17.37 -26.71
C LEU A 261 10.07 -18.53 -26.34
N LYS A 262 9.85 -19.75 -26.89
CA LYS A 262 10.80 -20.87 -26.67
C LYS A 262 12.18 -20.55 -27.24
N GLU A 263 12.22 -19.98 -28.44
CA GLU A 263 13.48 -19.61 -29.10
C GLU A 263 14.19 -18.48 -28.35
N VAL A 264 13.41 -17.48 -27.91
CA VAL A 264 13.95 -16.37 -27.11
C VAL A 264 14.54 -16.86 -25.79
N LEU A 265 13.84 -17.75 -25.06
CA LEU A 265 14.33 -18.32 -23.81
C LEU A 265 15.55 -19.23 -24.02
N ALA A 266 15.52 -20.06 -25.07
CA ALA A 266 16.67 -20.92 -25.40
C ALA A 266 17.94 -20.09 -25.67
N GLU A 267 17.80 -18.99 -26.41
CA GLU A 267 18.91 -18.09 -26.68
C GLU A 267 19.41 -17.39 -25.40
N GLN A 268 18.51 -16.98 -24.51
CA GLN A 268 18.92 -16.40 -23.20
C GLN A 268 19.61 -17.44 -22.31
N ALA A 269 19.08 -18.67 -22.28
CA ALA A 269 19.70 -19.77 -21.53
C ALA A 269 21.10 -20.09 -22.07
N ARG A 270 21.29 -20.06 -23.39
CA ARG A 270 22.60 -20.21 -24.02
C ARG A 270 23.57 -19.10 -23.60
N LYS A 271 23.15 -17.85 -23.60
CA LYS A 271 23.96 -16.72 -23.14
C LYS A 271 24.33 -16.84 -21.66
N ILE A 272 23.39 -17.31 -20.83
CA ILE A 272 23.65 -17.58 -19.40
C ILE A 272 24.72 -18.68 -19.26
N TYR A 273 24.57 -19.77 -20.00
CA TYR A 273 25.56 -20.87 -20.00
C TYR A 273 26.94 -20.38 -20.41
N GLU A 274 27.05 -19.68 -21.55
CA GLU A 274 28.31 -19.16 -22.06
C GLU A 274 28.99 -18.20 -21.06
N LYS A 275 28.21 -17.34 -20.41
CA LYS A 275 28.72 -16.38 -19.40
C LYS A 275 29.28 -17.07 -18.14
N ASN A 276 28.74 -18.25 -17.78
CA ASN A 276 29.08 -18.96 -16.53
C ASN A 276 29.92 -20.25 -16.73
N LYS A 277 30.37 -20.52 -17.95
CA LYS A 277 31.10 -21.71 -18.31
C LYS A 277 32.57 -21.72 -17.81
N HIS A 278 33.03 -20.59 -17.23
CA HIS A 278 34.46 -20.44 -16.81
C HIS A 278 34.62 -20.53 -15.32
#